data_938619b1777974d0ff9ffedbbe672c1f
#
_entry.id   938619b1777974d0ff9ffedbbe672c1f
#
_cell.length_a   1.000
_cell.length_b   1.000
_cell.length_c   1.000
_cell.angle_alpha   90.00
_cell.angle_beta   90.00
_cell.angle_gamma   90.00
#
_symmetry.space_group_name_H-M   'P 1'
#
loop_
_entity.id
_entity.type
_entity.pdbx_description
1 polymer ?
#
loop_
_entity_poly.entity_id
_entity_poly.type
_entity_poly.pdbx_seq_one_letter_code
_entity_poly.pdbx_strand_id
1 'polypeptide(L)'
;MSSATRAMAVVVFTLATMIAQTSKGADDYVRPQWWPSQWGADDQRGALNRLTPAKTLEATALIKSGQIYDLGRVFEENMPLFDLTPGHRKFTLSVPGAPSWGPMGENRLAWNEDYISGHLSQDGTQMDSLAHMATVRGKDGDLNELRYYNGHSHAEIGGGRGFSKLGAEHITPIFTRGILIDIAGLKGRMLERAEEISVADIEAALQRQGLGADSIRPGDALLYNTGWGSLWKTDNRKFNSGTPGLSIAAGEWVVKKQVVLVGTDNWAVEAIPNPDPKWFAPNHQKFLVENGIYIIENLDFSALIAAQVYEFAFVVGSLPIKGATGSPVRPFAIR
;
A
#
# COMPACT_ATOMS: atom_id res chain seq x y z
N MET A 1 -34.57 -21.98 12.20
CA MET A 1 -33.20 -21.45 12.31
C MET A 1 -32.49 -21.71 10.98
N SER A 2 -32.24 -20.66 10.22
CA SER A 2 -31.90 -20.77 8.80
C SER A 2 -30.41 -21.07 8.57
N SER A 3 -30.11 -21.69 7.43
CA SER A 3 -28.76 -22.11 6.99
C SER A 3 -27.71 -20.97 6.96
N ALA A 4 -28.12 -19.71 6.97
CA ALA A 4 -27.24 -18.56 6.98
C ALA A 4 -26.44 -18.37 8.29
N THR A 5 -27.02 -18.75 9.44
CA THR A 5 -26.37 -18.61 10.76
C THR A 5 -25.25 -19.64 10.96
N ARG A 6 -25.31 -20.80 10.28
CA ARG A 6 -24.23 -21.81 10.38
C ARG A 6 -23.00 -21.45 9.53
N ALA A 7 -23.19 -20.80 8.40
CA ALA A 7 -22.05 -20.37 7.54
C ALA A 7 -21.22 -19.25 8.18
N MET A 8 -21.87 -18.33 8.91
CA MET A 8 -21.18 -17.23 9.59
C MET A 8 -20.34 -17.71 10.77
N ALA A 9 -20.80 -18.73 11.51
CA ALA A 9 -20.06 -19.31 12.64
C ALA A 9 -18.77 -20.04 12.20
N VAL A 10 -18.77 -20.67 11.02
CA VAL A 10 -17.60 -21.42 10.50
C VAL A 10 -16.48 -20.47 10.03
N VAL A 11 -16.84 -19.32 9.44
CA VAL A 11 -15.84 -18.32 8.97
C VAL A 11 -15.17 -17.61 10.15
N VAL A 12 -15.91 -17.27 11.20
CA VAL A 12 -15.37 -16.67 12.42
C VAL A 12 -14.45 -17.63 13.16
N PHE A 13 -14.77 -18.95 13.17
CA PHE A 13 -13.95 -19.95 13.85
C PHE A 13 -12.60 -20.19 13.14
N THR A 14 -12.57 -20.14 11.82
CA THR A 14 -11.32 -20.32 11.04
C THR A 14 -10.37 -19.13 11.18
N LEU A 15 -10.89 -17.90 11.26
CA LEU A 15 -10.05 -16.71 11.46
C LEU A 15 -9.49 -16.64 12.89
N ALA A 16 -10.31 -16.95 13.90
CA ALA A 16 -9.86 -17.01 15.29
C ALA A 16 -8.78 -18.09 15.52
N THR A 17 -8.85 -19.21 14.79
CA THR A 17 -7.84 -20.27 14.87
C THR A 17 -6.52 -19.87 14.21
N MET A 18 -6.53 -19.06 13.16
CA MET A 18 -5.31 -18.50 12.54
C MET A 18 -4.60 -17.51 13.48
N ILE A 19 -5.33 -16.69 14.22
CA ILE A 19 -4.73 -15.75 15.18
C ILE A 19 -4.17 -16.47 16.41
N ALA A 20 -4.79 -17.57 16.84
CA ALA A 20 -4.35 -18.32 18.02
C ALA A 20 -3.11 -19.22 17.78
N GLN A 21 -2.75 -19.52 16.52
CA GLN A 21 -1.58 -20.35 16.22
C GLN A 21 -0.25 -19.60 16.17
N THR A 22 -0.25 -18.26 16.25
CA THR A 22 0.97 -17.45 16.17
C THR A 22 1.69 -17.22 17.50
N SER A 23 1.19 -17.74 18.62
CA SER A 23 1.79 -17.51 19.94
C SER A 23 2.81 -18.59 20.36
N LYS A 24 3.64 -19.09 19.44
CA LYS A 24 4.85 -19.83 19.83
C LYS A 24 6.03 -18.88 19.87
N GLY A 25 6.48 -18.64 21.10
CA GLY A 25 7.78 -18.18 21.54
C GLY A 25 8.46 -17.06 20.73
N ALA A 26 8.42 -15.84 21.24
CA ALA A 26 9.23 -14.71 20.76
C ALA A 26 10.75 -15.00 20.74
N ASP A 27 11.21 -16.08 21.33
CA ASP A 27 12.62 -16.40 21.52
C ASP A 27 13.32 -16.98 20.28
N ASP A 28 12.57 -17.47 19.28
CA ASP A 28 13.16 -18.14 18.10
C ASP A 28 13.28 -17.25 16.86
N TYR A 29 12.81 -16.00 16.89
CA TYR A 29 12.81 -15.15 15.71
C TYR A 29 13.48 -13.79 15.94
N VAL A 30 14.78 -13.81 16.17
CA VAL A 30 15.59 -12.58 16.24
C VAL A 30 15.97 -12.16 14.82
N ARG A 31 15.21 -11.23 14.24
CA ARG A 31 15.66 -10.52 13.04
C ARG A 31 16.89 -9.66 13.37
N PRO A 32 17.82 -9.49 12.41
CA PRO A 32 18.88 -8.51 12.55
C PRO A 32 18.31 -7.12 12.87
N GLN A 33 19.01 -6.34 13.62
CA GLN A 33 18.66 -4.95 13.89
C GLN A 33 18.70 -4.16 12.56
N TRP A 34 17.63 -3.40 12.24
CA TRP A 34 17.52 -2.59 11.02
C TRP A 34 17.75 -1.09 11.25
N TRP A 35 18.15 -0.72 12.47
CA TRP A 35 18.49 0.66 12.81
C TRP A 35 19.89 0.79 13.39
N PRO A 36 20.54 1.97 13.33
CA PRO A 36 20.02 3.17 12.68
C PRO A 36 19.89 3.00 11.17
N SER A 37 19.01 3.81 10.56
CA SER A 37 18.86 3.91 9.12
C SER A 37 20.19 4.33 8.46
N GLN A 38 20.38 3.94 7.19
CA GLN A 38 21.54 4.38 6.40
C GLN A 38 21.59 5.91 6.21
N TRP A 39 20.48 6.61 6.46
CA TRP A 39 20.36 8.07 6.40
C TRP A 39 20.45 8.74 7.79
N GLY A 40 20.78 7.98 8.83
CA GLY A 40 20.99 8.46 10.20
C GLY A 40 19.85 8.14 11.15
N ALA A 41 20.13 8.31 12.46
CA ALA A 41 19.20 7.92 13.53
C ALA A 41 17.93 8.80 13.58
N ASP A 42 17.99 10.02 13.07
CA ASP A 42 16.85 10.95 13.03
C ASP A 42 16.02 10.87 11.74
N ASP A 43 16.38 9.97 10.83
CA ASP A 43 15.67 9.84 9.56
C ASP A 43 14.24 9.34 9.76
N GLN A 44 13.30 10.07 9.13
CA GLN A 44 11.87 9.76 9.11
C GLN A 44 11.32 9.59 7.68
N ARG A 45 12.18 9.68 6.67
CA ARG A 45 11.79 9.69 5.26
C ARG A 45 12.04 8.37 4.54
N GLY A 46 12.88 7.50 5.12
CA GLY A 46 13.17 6.21 4.50
C GLY A 46 13.66 6.34 3.07
N ALA A 47 13.12 5.51 2.19
CA ALA A 47 13.50 5.45 0.79
C ALA A 47 13.21 6.74 -0.01
N LEU A 48 12.37 7.68 0.50
CA LEU A 48 12.21 9.00 -0.12
C LEU A 48 13.52 9.80 -0.20
N ASN A 49 14.51 9.47 0.62
CA ASN A 49 15.85 10.07 0.53
C ASN A 49 16.58 9.74 -0.79
N ARG A 50 16.09 8.77 -1.57
CA ARG A 50 16.60 8.46 -2.92
C ARG A 50 16.07 9.40 -3.99
N LEU A 51 15.02 10.16 -3.69
CA LEU A 51 14.46 11.13 -4.63
C LEU A 51 15.32 12.39 -4.66
N THR A 52 16.01 12.58 -5.76
CA THR A 52 16.87 13.73 -6.02
C THR A 52 16.32 14.56 -7.18
N PRO A 53 16.73 15.81 -7.34
CA PRO A 53 16.40 16.59 -8.54
C PRO A 53 16.76 15.87 -9.85
N ALA A 54 17.88 15.18 -9.89
CA ALA A 54 18.30 14.38 -11.05
C ALA A 54 17.31 13.25 -11.35
N LYS A 55 16.78 12.57 -10.31
CA LYS A 55 15.77 11.53 -10.46
C LYS A 55 14.45 12.06 -11.01
N THR A 56 14.05 13.26 -10.59
CA THR A 56 12.87 13.94 -11.14
C THR A 56 13.07 14.31 -12.62
N LEU A 57 14.24 14.82 -12.99
CA LEU A 57 14.56 15.12 -14.39
C LEU A 57 14.61 13.84 -15.26
N GLU A 58 15.13 12.74 -14.73
CA GLU A 58 15.10 11.44 -15.40
C GLU A 58 13.65 11.01 -15.71
N ALA A 59 12.76 11.13 -14.72
CA ALA A 59 11.34 10.83 -14.91
C ALA A 59 10.67 11.75 -15.92
N THR A 60 10.97 13.06 -15.87
CA THR A 60 10.45 14.05 -16.82
C THR A 60 10.84 13.70 -18.26
N ALA A 61 12.03 13.15 -18.48
CA ALA A 61 12.50 12.73 -19.81
C ALA A 61 11.67 11.60 -20.44
N LEU A 62 10.84 10.90 -19.65
CA LEU A 62 9.91 9.87 -20.13
C LEU A 62 8.61 10.44 -20.71
N ILE A 63 8.31 11.70 -20.47
CA ILE A 63 7.12 12.37 -21.01
C ILE A 63 7.33 12.64 -22.49
N LYS A 64 6.67 11.85 -23.37
CA LYS A 64 6.81 11.93 -24.83
C LYS A 64 5.55 12.43 -25.51
N SER A 65 4.38 11.96 -25.08
CA SER A 65 3.09 12.32 -25.65
C SER A 65 2.28 13.27 -24.78
N GLY A 66 2.63 13.41 -23.49
CA GLY A 66 1.83 14.14 -22.50
C GLY A 66 0.54 13.43 -22.09
N GLN A 67 0.33 12.17 -22.51
CA GLN A 67 -0.83 11.39 -22.11
C GLN A 67 -0.76 11.07 -20.61
N ILE A 68 -1.85 11.37 -19.88
CA ILE A 68 -1.99 11.11 -18.45
C ILE A 68 -2.89 9.88 -18.26
N TYR A 69 -2.46 8.98 -17.38
CA TYR A 69 -3.19 7.79 -16.94
C TYR A 69 -3.46 7.90 -15.45
N ASP A 70 -4.73 7.97 -15.07
CA ASP A 70 -5.15 7.95 -13.67
C ASP A 70 -5.00 6.53 -13.12
N LEU A 71 -4.36 6.38 -11.97
CA LEU A 71 -4.13 5.10 -11.31
C LEU A 71 -4.91 4.98 -10.00
N GLY A 72 -5.67 6.02 -9.63
CA GLY A 72 -6.49 6.05 -8.43
C GLY A 72 -7.88 5.50 -8.65
N ARG A 73 -8.43 4.84 -7.63
CA ARG A 73 -9.82 4.41 -7.62
C ARG A 73 -10.71 5.45 -6.96
N VAL A 74 -11.97 5.51 -7.39
CA VAL A 74 -12.96 6.40 -6.80
C VAL A 74 -13.29 5.94 -5.38
N PHE A 75 -13.22 6.86 -4.42
CA PHE A 75 -13.70 6.63 -3.06
C PHE A 75 -15.23 6.72 -3.03
N GLU A 76 -15.86 5.66 -2.57
CA GLU A 76 -17.31 5.55 -2.49
C GLU A 76 -17.74 4.51 -1.46
N GLU A 77 -18.98 4.58 -0.99
CA GLU A 77 -19.49 3.68 0.06
C GLU A 77 -19.51 2.20 -0.30
N ASN A 78 -19.51 1.88 -1.61
CA ASN A 78 -19.56 0.50 -2.12
C ASN A 78 -18.20 -0.07 -2.49
N MET A 79 -17.11 0.63 -2.21
CA MET A 79 -15.76 0.08 -2.42
C MET A 79 -15.49 -1.10 -1.48
N PRO A 80 -14.61 -2.04 -1.85
CA PRO A 80 -14.16 -3.09 -0.94
C PRO A 80 -13.54 -2.50 0.32
N LEU A 81 -13.78 -3.15 1.45
CA LEU A 81 -13.22 -2.78 2.76
C LEU A 81 -12.42 -3.93 3.30
N PHE A 82 -11.22 -3.65 3.78
CA PHE A 82 -10.40 -4.59 4.51
C PHE A 82 -10.93 -4.74 5.95
N ASP A 83 -11.59 -5.84 6.26
CA ASP A 83 -12.36 -6.04 7.51
C ASP A 83 -11.60 -6.88 8.57
N LEU A 84 -10.26 -6.92 8.52
CA LEU A 84 -9.47 -7.61 9.56
C LEU A 84 -9.21 -6.74 10.80
N THR A 85 -9.37 -5.43 10.70
CA THR A 85 -9.17 -4.52 11.82
C THR A 85 -10.45 -4.41 12.65
N PRO A 86 -10.44 -4.79 13.94
CA PRO A 86 -11.61 -4.62 14.80
C PRO A 86 -12.08 -3.17 14.84
N GLY A 87 -13.37 -2.94 14.58
CA GLY A 87 -13.96 -1.60 14.56
C GLY A 87 -13.67 -0.81 13.29
N HIS A 88 -13.25 -1.47 12.21
CA HIS A 88 -13.11 -0.83 10.90
C HIS A 88 -14.39 -0.09 10.51
N ARG A 89 -14.24 1.18 10.08
CA ARG A 89 -15.37 2.05 9.74
C ARG A 89 -15.40 2.31 8.25
N LYS A 90 -16.54 1.96 7.63
CA LYS A 90 -16.82 2.22 6.23
C LYS A 90 -16.72 3.72 5.91
N PHE A 91 -16.22 4.04 4.71
CA PHE A 91 -16.28 5.38 4.14
C PHE A 91 -17.74 5.86 4.05
N THR A 92 -17.97 7.07 4.51
CA THR A 92 -19.25 7.77 4.36
C THR A 92 -19.02 9.22 3.97
N LEU A 93 -19.92 9.73 3.12
CA LEU A 93 -19.95 11.12 2.69
C LEU A 93 -21.33 11.69 3.02
N SER A 94 -21.38 12.86 3.59
CA SER A 94 -22.60 13.63 3.72
C SER A 94 -22.36 15.08 3.32
N VAL A 95 -23.42 15.74 2.82
CA VAL A 95 -23.42 17.15 2.47
C VAL A 95 -24.36 17.87 3.44
N PRO A 96 -23.87 18.32 4.61
CA PRO A 96 -24.68 19.03 5.60
C PRO A 96 -25.25 20.31 5.00
N GLY A 97 -26.49 20.67 5.37
CA GLY A 97 -27.15 21.88 4.89
C GLY A 97 -27.77 21.76 3.50
N ALA A 98 -27.89 20.52 2.97
CA ALA A 98 -28.60 20.33 1.69
C ALA A 98 -30.02 20.92 1.70
N PRO A 99 -30.46 21.60 0.59
CA PRO A 99 -29.79 21.61 -0.71
C PRO A 99 -28.52 22.46 -0.76
N SER A 100 -28.35 23.46 0.06
CA SER A 100 -27.15 24.29 0.17
C SER A 100 -27.25 25.30 1.33
N TRP A 101 -26.12 25.87 1.72
CA TRP A 101 -26.05 27.05 2.58
C TRP A 101 -26.23 28.32 1.73
N GLY A 102 -26.78 29.35 2.35
CA GLY A 102 -27.05 30.63 1.66
C GLY A 102 -28.55 30.86 1.44
N PRO A 103 -28.93 31.90 0.65
CA PRO A 103 -28.06 32.81 -0.08
C PRO A 103 -27.42 33.89 0.80
N MET A 104 -26.22 34.30 0.46
CA MET A 104 -25.45 35.37 1.12
C MET A 104 -25.10 36.48 0.10
N GLY A 105 -25.02 37.70 0.59
CA GLY A 105 -24.66 38.87 -0.19
C GLY A 105 -25.71 39.28 -1.25
N GLU A 106 -25.50 40.43 -1.90
CA GLU A 106 -26.33 40.91 -3.01
C GLU A 106 -26.26 39.98 -4.25
N ASN A 107 -25.15 39.30 -4.43
CA ASN A 107 -24.96 38.29 -5.47
C ASN A 107 -25.62 36.94 -5.19
N ARG A 108 -26.29 36.81 -4.01
CA ARG A 108 -27.08 35.64 -3.59
C ARG A 108 -26.30 34.32 -3.69
N LEU A 109 -25.03 34.34 -3.24
CA LEU A 109 -24.15 33.16 -3.28
C LEU A 109 -24.70 32.07 -2.35
N ALA A 110 -24.68 30.81 -2.84
CA ALA A 110 -24.95 29.61 -2.06
C ALA A 110 -23.78 28.64 -2.24
N TRP A 111 -23.52 27.76 -1.25
CA TRP A 111 -22.40 26.80 -1.27
C TRP A 111 -22.78 25.52 -0.54
N ASN A 112 -22.01 24.48 -0.82
CA ASN A 112 -22.08 23.20 -0.13
C ASN A 112 -20.72 22.87 0.47
N GLU A 113 -20.73 22.07 1.53
CA GLU A 113 -19.55 21.53 2.20
C GLU A 113 -19.78 20.06 2.49
N ASP A 114 -18.66 19.29 2.55
CA ASP A 114 -18.70 17.86 2.73
C ASP A 114 -18.20 17.47 4.12
N TYR A 115 -18.84 16.46 4.70
CA TYR A 115 -18.34 15.73 5.86
C TYR A 115 -17.99 14.31 5.43
N ILE A 116 -16.71 13.93 5.63
CA ILE A 116 -16.17 12.62 5.26
C ILE A 116 -15.74 11.89 6.53
N SER A 117 -16.10 10.61 6.65
CA SER A 117 -15.72 9.74 7.77
C SER A 117 -15.38 8.34 7.27
N GLY A 118 -14.50 7.63 8.01
CA GLY A 118 -14.06 6.26 7.69
C GLY A 118 -12.58 6.07 7.95
N HIS A 119 -12.05 4.87 7.64
CA HIS A 119 -10.62 4.57 7.69
C HIS A 119 -9.92 5.01 6.39
N LEU A 120 -9.93 6.31 6.12
CA LEU A 120 -9.52 6.91 4.84
C LEU A 120 -8.07 6.60 4.44
N SER A 121 -7.20 6.37 5.42
CA SER A 121 -5.78 6.12 5.18
C SER A 121 -5.45 4.65 4.89
N GLN A 122 -6.46 3.77 4.96
CA GLN A 122 -6.31 2.32 4.78
C GLN A 122 -7.38 1.72 3.85
N ASP A 123 -8.21 2.57 3.26
CA ASP A 123 -9.24 2.18 2.30
C ASP A 123 -9.00 2.83 0.94
N GLY A 124 -9.49 2.23 -0.12
CA GLY A 124 -9.34 2.73 -1.47
C GLY A 124 -7.88 2.72 -1.94
N THR A 125 -7.54 3.59 -2.88
CA THR A 125 -6.14 3.79 -3.27
C THR A 125 -5.45 4.61 -2.19
N GLN A 126 -4.53 3.97 -1.45
CA GLN A 126 -3.82 4.57 -0.32
C GLN A 126 -2.32 4.36 -0.42
N MET A 127 -1.58 5.18 0.34
CA MET A 127 -0.16 5.03 0.58
C MET A 127 0.08 4.88 2.08
N ASP A 128 0.79 3.83 2.46
CA ASP A 128 1.20 3.59 3.84
C ASP A 128 2.36 4.49 4.23
N SER A 129 2.28 5.09 5.43
CA SER A 129 3.40 5.75 6.05
C SER A 129 4.28 4.75 6.81
N LEU A 130 5.48 5.19 7.22
CA LEU A 130 6.40 4.36 8.01
C LEU A 130 5.91 4.11 9.44
N ALA A 131 4.80 4.76 9.85
CA ALA A 131 4.09 4.49 11.10
C ALA A 131 3.01 3.41 10.98
N HIS A 132 2.77 2.84 9.77
CA HIS A 132 1.69 1.87 9.58
C HIS A 132 1.99 0.51 10.24
N MET A 133 3.20 -0.01 10.06
CA MET A 133 3.58 -1.34 10.56
C MET A 133 4.75 -1.28 11.53
N ALA A 134 4.77 -2.22 12.47
CA ALA A 134 5.86 -2.41 13.43
C ALA A 134 6.14 -3.90 13.64
N THR A 135 7.28 -4.19 14.24
CA THR A 135 7.69 -5.53 14.64
C THR A 135 7.82 -5.60 16.15
N VAL A 136 7.22 -6.60 16.78
CA VAL A 136 7.47 -6.93 18.19
C VAL A 136 8.81 -7.64 18.29
N ARG A 137 9.75 -7.10 19.06
CA ARG A 137 11.13 -7.63 19.23
C ARG A 137 11.34 -8.41 20.51
N GLY A 138 10.48 -8.23 21.47
CA GLY A 138 10.56 -8.85 22.80
C GLY A 138 9.19 -9.34 23.27
N LYS A 139 8.83 -9.01 24.49
CA LYS A 139 7.58 -9.49 25.10
C LYS A 139 6.35 -8.91 24.39
N ASP A 140 5.39 -9.77 24.08
CA ASP A 140 4.11 -9.36 23.52
C ASP A 140 3.38 -8.37 24.45
N GLY A 141 2.87 -7.29 23.84
CA GLY A 141 2.18 -6.21 24.55
C GLY A 141 3.10 -5.16 25.20
N ASP A 142 4.41 -5.33 25.17
CA ASP A 142 5.33 -4.29 25.58
C ASP A 142 5.52 -3.25 24.47
N LEU A 143 5.02 -2.04 24.69
CA LEU A 143 5.08 -0.94 23.72
C LEU A 143 6.52 -0.46 23.44
N ASN A 144 7.47 -0.75 24.35
CA ASN A 144 8.90 -0.48 24.09
C ASN A 144 9.50 -1.50 23.13
N GLU A 145 8.94 -2.71 23.03
CA GLU A 145 9.41 -3.76 22.15
C GLU A 145 8.73 -3.74 20.79
N LEU A 146 7.68 -2.91 20.61
CA LEU A 146 7.03 -2.68 19.33
C LEU A 146 7.81 -1.61 18.55
N ARG A 147 8.60 -2.06 17.56
CA ARG A 147 9.57 -1.24 16.80
C ARG A 147 9.12 -0.96 15.39
N TYR A 148 9.13 0.31 15.02
CA TYR A 148 8.85 0.86 13.69
C TYR A 148 10.14 1.09 12.90
N TYR A 149 10.01 1.69 11.72
CA TYR A 149 11.15 2.13 10.93
C TYR A 149 12.14 2.92 11.79
N ASN A 150 13.43 2.75 11.49
CA ASN A 150 14.55 3.38 12.20
C ASN A 150 14.58 3.12 13.72
N GLY A 151 13.90 2.05 14.18
CA GLY A 151 13.96 1.57 15.55
C GLY A 151 13.12 2.32 16.58
N HIS A 152 12.31 3.29 16.15
CA HIS A 152 11.41 4.01 17.06
C HIS A 152 10.43 3.04 17.74
N SER A 153 10.28 3.14 19.07
CA SER A 153 9.32 2.33 19.80
C SER A 153 7.93 2.96 19.83
N HIS A 154 6.88 2.14 19.96
CA HIS A 154 5.53 2.65 20.13
C HIS A 154 5.37 3.49 21.40
N ALA A 155 6.04 3.14 22.47
CA ALA A 155 6.05 3.93 23.71
C ALA A 155 6.61 5.34 23.49
N GLU A 156 7.57 5.50 22.56
CA GLU A 156 8.19 6.79 22.24
C GLU A 156 7.32 7.64 21.30
N ILE A 157 6.77 7.04 20.24
CA ILE A 157 6.16 7.81 19.13
C ILE A 157 4.65 7.61 18.97
N GLY A 158 4.07 6.54 19.52
CA GLY A 158 2.66 6.21 19.37
C GLY A 158 1.76 7.02 20.28
N GLY A 159 0.53 7.24 19.86
CA GLY A 159 -0.48 7.93 20.67
C GLY A 159 -1.88 7.85 20.08
N GLY A 160 -2.90 7.98 20.94
CA GLY A 160 -4.31 7.90 20.54
C GLY A 160 -4.79 9.05 19.65
N ARG A 161 -3.94 10.05 19.40
CA ARG A 161 -4.21 11.18 18.48
C ARG A 161 -3.25 11.20 17.28
N GLY A 162 -2.57 10.08 17.01
CA GLY A 162 -1.59 9.93 15.95
C GLY A 162 -0.18 9.77 16.46
N PHE A 163 0.72 9.49 15.54
CA PHE A 163 2.14 9.30 15.79
C PHE A 163 2.89 10.63 15.82
N SER A 164 3.86 10.77 16.72
CA SER A 164 4.70 11.97 16.79
C SER A 164 5.84 11.99 15.77
N LYS A 165 6.16 10.83 15.18
CA LYS A 165 7.13 10.62 14.09
C LYS A 165 6.59 9.63 13.07
N LEU A 166 7.18 9.59 11.88
CA LEU A 166 6.91 8.64 10.81
C LEU A 166 5.51 8.75 10.18
N GLY A 167 4.71 9.74 10.55
CA GLY A 167 3.36 9.94 10.03
C GLY A 167 3.33 10.39 8.57
N ALA A 168 2.13 10.42 7.98
CA ALA A 168 1.91 10.75 6.57
C ALA A 168 2.40 12.16 6.19
N GLU A 169 2.50 13.10 7.14
CA GLU A 169 3.06 14.44 6.93
C GLU A 169 4.55 14.44 6.53
N HIS A 170 5.26 13.33 6.77
CA HIS A 170 6.66 13.17 6.35
C HIS A 170 6.80 12.61 4.94
N ILE A 171 5.71 12.19 4.31
CA ILE A 171 5.70 11.74 2.92
C ILE A 171 5.68 12.97 2.00
N THR A 172 6.85 13.31 1.47
CA THR A 172 6.94 14.41 0.49
C THR A 172 6.35 13.98 -0.86
N PRO A 173 5.89 14.93 -1.71
CA PRO A 173 5.45 14.60 -3.06
C PRO A 173 6.50 13.77 -3.81
N ILE A 174 6.04 12.74 -4.51
CA ILE A 174 6.88 11.82 -5.28
C ILE A 174 6.68 12.12 -6.75
N PHE A 175 7.76 12.47 -7.43
CA PHE A 175 7.84 12.52 -8.89
C PHE A 175 9.09 11.73 -9.29
N THR A 176 8.89 10.54 -9.79
CA THR A 176 9.95 9.59 -10.12
C THR A 176 9.62 8.76 -11.35
N ARG A 177 10.56 7.98 -11.83
CA ARG A 177 10.32 6.97 -12.84
C ARG A 177 9.49 5.83 -12.24
N GLY A 178 8.39 5.44 -12.91
CA GLY A 178 7.57 4.28 -12.60
C GLY A 178 7.83 3.15 -13.59
N ILE A 179 7.91 1.93 -13.06
CA ILE A 179 7.97 0.67 -13.82
C ILE A 179 6.76 -0.17 -13.43
N LEU A 180 5.92 -0.52 -14.40
CA LEU A 180 4.81 -1.44 -14.23
C LEU A 180 5.21 -2.83 -14.72
N ILE A 181 5.10 -3.82 -13.85
CA ILE A 181 5.35 -5.24 -14.15
C ILE A 181 4.00 -5.94 -14.31
N ASP A 182 3.66 -6.34 -15.53
CA ASP A 182 2.38 -6.99 -15.84
C ASP A 182 2.46 -8.51 -15.65
N ILE A 183 2.31 -8.95 -14.40
CA ILE A 183 2.33 -10.38 -14.05
C ILE A 183 1.09 -11.10 -14.58
N ALA A 184 -0.08 -10.48 -14.49
CA ALA A 184 -1.31 -11.06 -15.04
C ALA A 184 -1.19 -11.26 -16.56
N GLY A 185 -0.62 -10.29 -17.27
CA GLY A 185 -0.34 -10.39 -18.69
C GLY A 185 0.69 -11.47 -19.03
N LEU A 186 1.73 -11.68 -18.21
CA LEU A 186 2.67 -12.79 -18.33
C LEU A 186 1.95 -14.14 -18.21
N LYS A 187 1.12 -14.30 -17.17
CA LYS A 187 0.39 -15.54 -16.88
C LYS A 187 -0.78 -15.78 -17.85
N GLY A 188 -1.22 -14.74 -18.58
CA GLY A 188 -2.42 -14.78 -19.44
C GLY A 188 -3.74 -14.89 -18.68
N ARG A 189 -3.75 -14.60 -17.38
CA ARG A 189 -4.91 -14.66 -16.48
C ARG A 189 -4.71 -13.78 -15.25
N MET A 190 -5.81 -13.45 -14.58
CA MET A 190 -5.76 -12.97 -13.20
C MET A 190 -5.10 -14.02 -12.31
N LEU A 191 -4.25 -13.60 -11.38
CA LEU A 191 -3.64 -14.50 -10.39
C LEU A 191 -4.70 -15.02 -9.42
N GLU A 192 -4.41 -16.19 -8.82
CA GLU A 192 -5.29 -16.78 -7.81
C GLU A 192 -5.02 -16.21 -6.41
N ARG A 193 -6.00 -16.37 -5.52
CA ARG A 193 -5.84 -16.04 -4.10
C ARG A 193 -4.62 -16.74 -3.51
N ALA A 194 -3.78 -16.00 -2.79
CA ALA A 194 -2.56 -16.49 -2.17
C ALA A 194 -1.48 -17.00 -3.17
N GLU A 195 -1.63 -16.70 -4.46
CA GLU A 195 -0.59 -17.04 -5.46
C GLU A 195 0.61 -16.12 -5.27
N GLU A 196 1.79 -16.71 -5.09
CA GLU A 196 3.04 -15.97 -4.97
C GLU A 196 3.63 -15.60 -6.33
N ILE A 197 4.13 -14.37 -6.40
CA ILE A 197 4.94 -13.88 -7.51
C ILE A 197 6.40 -14.13 -7.17
N SER A 198 7.07 -14.96 -7.97
CA SER A 198 8.48 -15.25 -7.82
C SER A 198 9.38 -14.22 -8.51
N VAL A 199 10.67 -14.22 -8.18
CA VAL A 199 11.67 -13.41 -8.91
C VAL A 199 11.69 -13.77 -10.39
N ALA A 200 11.59 -15.07 -10.73
CA ALA A 200 11.54 -15.51 -12.11
C ALA A 200 10.31 -14.97 -12.87
N ASP A 201 9.14 -14.88 -12.22
CA ASP A 201 7.95 -14.25 -12.82
C ASP A 201 8.19 -12.75 -13.11
N ILE A 202 8.82 -12.05 -12.18
CA ILE A 202 9.17 -10.62 -12.34
C ILE A 202 10.10 -10.43 -13.54
N GLU A 203 11.19 -11.20 -13.61
CA GLU A 203 12.19 -11.11 -14.67
C GLU A 203 11.60 -11.49 -16.04
N ALA A 204 10.77 -12.53 -16.10
CA ALA A 204 10.08 -12.93 -17.31
C ALA A 204 9.07 -11.87 -17.79
N ALA A 205 8.32 -11.22 -16.87
CA ALA A 205 7.40 -10.15 -17.22
C ALA A 205 8.15 -8.92 -17.76
N LEU A 206 9.24 -8.51 -17.10
CA LEU A 206 10.10 -7.43 -17.58
C LEU A 206 10.65 -7.73 -18.98
N GLN A 207 11.16 -8.93 -19.21
CA GLN A 207 11.67 -9.33 -20.52
C GLN A 207 10.58 -9.28 -21.60
N ARG A 208 9.38 -9.78 -21.30
CA ARG A 208 8.22 -9.70 -22.21
C ARG A 208 7.86 -8.27 -22.58
N GLN A 209 8.06 -7.33 -21.64
CA GLN A 209 7.78 -5.92 -21.82
C GLN A 209 8.93 -5.14 -22.49
N GLY A 210 9.99 -5.84 -22.92
CA GLY A 210 11.18 -5.23 -23.54
C GLY A 210 12.10 -4.53 -22.52
N LEU A 211 11.94 -4.85 -21.22
CA LEU A 211 12.74 -4.33 -20.13
C LEU A 211 13.63 -5.44 -19.56
N GLY A 212 14.80 -5.10 -19.02
CA GLY A 212 15.64 -6.05 -18.30
C GLY A 212 15.50 -5.90 -16.79
N ALA A 213 15.88 -6.93 -16.04
CA ALA A 213 15.93 -6.86 -14.58
C ALA A 213 16.82 -5.71 -14.07
N ASP A 214 17.84 -5.33 -14.82
CA ASP A 214 18.74 -4.22 -14.51
C ASP A 214 18.18 -2.84 -14.92
N SER A 215 17.01 -2.80 -15.57
CA SER A 215 16.38 -1.54 -15.90
C SER A 215 15.81 -0.82 -14.65
N ILE A 216 15.54 -1.55 -13.56
CA ILE A 216 15.05 -0.96 -12.30
C ILE A 216 16.24 -0.35 -11.55
N ARG A 217 16.09 0.93 -11.20
CA ARG A 217 17.15 1.76 -10.62
C ARG A 217 16.75 2.30 -9.25
N PRO A 218 17.73 2.66 -8.40
CA PRO A 218 17.45 3.31 -7.12
C PRO A 218 16.53 4.52 -7.27
N GLY A 219 15.51 4.58 -6.40
CA GLY A 219 14.52 5.65 -6.41
C GLY A 219 13.37 5.49 -7.42
N ASP A 220 13.32 4.41 -8.20
CA ASP A 220 12.15 4.09 -9.04
C ASP A 220 10.94 3.72 -8.17
N ALA A 221 9.74 3.94 -8.69
CA ALA A 221 8.51 3.33 -8.20
C ALA A 221 8.29 1.99 -8.92
N LEU A 222 8.21 0.89 -8.18
CA LEU A 222 7.96 -0.44 -8.72
C LEU A 222 6.49 -0.79 -8.53
N LEU A 223 5.75 -0.90 -9.62
CA LEU A 223 4.33 -1.25 -9.62
C LEU A 223 4.15 -2.61 -10.28
N TYR A 224 3.19 -3.42 -9.82
CA TYR A 224 2.91 -4.69 -10.47
C TYR A 224 1.41 -5.00 -10.52
N ASN A 225 0.98 -5.55 -11.66
CA ASN A 225 -0.39 -5.93 -11.95
C ASN A 225 -0.60 -7.42 -11.72
N THR A 226 -1.53 -7.76 -10.83
CA THR A 226 -1.94 -9.14 -10.56
C THR A 226 -3.23 -9.51 -11.29
N GLY A 227 -3.93 -8.52 -11.83
CA GLY A 227 -5.29 -8.66 -12.35
C GLY A 227 -6.36 -8.75 -11.26
N TRP A 228 -5.99 -8.90 -9.97
CA TRP A 228 -6.93 -8.98 -8.85
C TRP A 228 -7.79 -7.73 -8.72
N GLY A 229 -7.24 -6.58 -9.12
CA GLY A 229 -7.95 -5.31 -9.18
C GLY A 229 -9.21 -5.31 -10.07
N SER A 230 -9.37 -6.27 -10.98
CA SER A 230 -10.59 -6.44 -11.78
C SER A 230 -11.80 -6.87 -10.96
N LEU A 231 -11.57 -7.39 -9.75
CA LEU A 231 -12.64 -7.75 -8.80
C LEU A 231 -13.21 -6.54 -8.06
N TRP A 232 -12.53 -5.38 -8.10
CA TRP A 232 -12.97 -4.16 -7.45
C TRP A 232 -14.40 -3.80 -7.87
N LYS A 233 -15.33 -3.77 -6.90
CA LYS A 233 -16.76 -3.52 -7.08
C LYS A 233 -17.52 -4.53 -7.96
N THR A 234 -16.84 -5.47 -8.59
CA THR A 234 -17.47 -6.57 -9.34
C THR A 234 -17.69 -7.80 -8.47
N ASP A 235 -16.75 -8.08 -7.56
CA ASP A 235 -16.85 -9.12 -6.54
C ASP A 235 -16.03 -8.75 -5.29
N ASN A 236 -16.55 -7.82 -4.48
CA ASN A 236 -15.89 -7.36 -3.25
C ASN A 236 -15.62 -8.50 -2.26
N ARG A 237 -16.48 -9.53 -2.24
CA ARG A 237 -16.29 -10.67 -1.35
C ARG A 237 -15.03 -11.46 -1.73
N LYS A 238 -14.86 -11.74 -3.02
CA LYS A 238 -13.65 -12.42 -3.52
C LYS A 238 -12.43 -11.51 -3.35
N PHE A 239 -12.55 -10.22 -3.68
CA PHE A 239 -11.49 -9.24 -3.51
C PHE A 239 -10.92 -9.25 -2.09
N ASN A 240 -11.80 -9.23 -1.06
CA ASN A 240 -11.41 -9.20 0.35
C ASN A 240 -11.01 -10.58 0.93
N SER A 241 -11.19 -11.67 0.20
CA SER A 241 -10.91 -13.02 0.73
C SER A 241 -9.42 -13.33 0.90
N GLY A 242 -8.55 -12.54 0.32
CA GLY A 242 -7.10 -12.67 0.29
C GLY A 242 -6.54 -12.00 -0.94
N THR A 243 -5.23 -12.05 -1.15
CA THR A 243 -4.57 -11.47 -2.33
C THR A 243 -3.49 -12.39 -2.89
N PRO A 244 -3.21 -12.34 -4.20
CA PRO A 244 -1.89 -12.72 -4.74
C PRO A 244 -0.88 -11.61 -4.47
N GLY A 245 0.41 -11.91 -4.47
CA GLY A 245 1.45 -10.90 -4.33
C GLY A 245 2.86 -11.47 -4.25
N LEU A 246 3.82 -10.61 -3.94
CA LEU A 246 5.24 -10.97 -3.93
C LEU A 246 5.55 -12.07 -2.90
N SER A 247 6.33 -13.08 -3.31
CA SER A 247 6.96 -14.00 -2.38
C SER A 247 7.98 -13.28 -1.49
N ILE A 248 8.40 -13.91 -0.39
CA ILE A 248 9.46 -13.35 0.48
C ILE A 248 10.75 -13.09 -0.32
N ALA A 249 11.15 -14.02 -1.17
CA ALA A 249 12.34 -13.87 -2.01
C ALA A 249 12.21 -12.74 -3.04
N ALA A 250 11.00 -12.54 -3.60
CA ALA A 250 10.72 -11.41 -4.48
C ALA A 250 10.78 -10.08 -3.72
N GLY A 251 10.28 -10.02 -2.49
CA GLY A 251 10.44 -8.84 -1.62
C GLY A 251 11.92 -8.51 -1.34
N GLU A 252 12.75 -9.50 -1.10
CA GLU A 252 14.21 -9.31 -0.93
C GLU A 252 14.89 -8.80 -2.21
N TRP A 253 14.46 -9.31 -3.35
CA TRP A 253 14.93 -8.83 -4.63
C TRP A 253 14.55 -7.36 -4.85
N VAL A 254 13.32 -6.96 -4.53
CA VAL A 254 12.85 -5.57 -4.60
C VAL A 254 13.68 -4.65 -3.71
N VAL A 255 13.98 -5.04 -2.47
CA VAL A 255 14.84 -4.27 -1.56
C VAL A 255 16.22 -4.02 -2.18
N LYS A 256 16.81 -5.04 -2.82
CA LYS A 256 18.12 -4.92 -3.50
C LYS A 256 18.08 -3.93 -4.68
N LYS A 257 16.92 -3.70 -5.31
CA LYS A 257 16.75 -2.69 -6.36
C LYS A 257 16.66 -1.26 -5.82
N GLN A 258 16.58 -1.08 -4.51
CA GLN A 258 16.57 0.22 -3.83
C GLN A 258 15.45 1.16 -4.32
N VAL A 259 14.29 0.62 -4.62
CA VAL A 259 13.12 1.40 -5.05
C VAL A 259 12.64 2.34 -3.94
N VAL A 260 11.89 3.38 -4.29
CA VAL A 260 11.30 4.30 -3.31
C VAL A 260 10.00 3.75 -2.75
N LEU A 261 9.23 3.09 -3.59
CA LEU A 261 7.95 2.49 -3.22
C LEU A 261 7.64 1.25 -4.08
N VAL A 262 6.72 0.45 -3.56
CA VAL A 262 6.09 -0.68 -4.24
C VAL A 262 4.59 -0.43 -4.32
N GLY A 263 3.95 -0.75 -5.46
CA GLY A 263 2.51 -0.60 -5.61
C GLY A 263 1.85 -1.79 -6.30
N THR A 264 0.60 -2.07 -5.95
CA THR A 264 -0.19 -3.19 -6.48
C THR A 264 -1.65 -2.82 -6.73
N ASP A 265 -2.34 -3.62 -7.56
CA ASP A 265 -3.75 -3.46 -7.87
C ASP A 265 -4.71 -4.08 -6.85
N ASN A 266 -4.19 -4.57 -5.72
CA ASN A 266 -4.93 -5.16 -4.62
C ASN A 266 -4.51 -4.57 -3.26
N TRP A 267 -5.02 -5.13 -2.14
CA TRP A 267 -4.91 -4.57 -0.79
C TRP A 267 -3.72 -5.11 0.03
N ALA A 268 -2.77 -5.83 -0.57
CA ALA A 268 -1.50 -6.20 0.08
C ALA A 268 -0.42 -6.50 -0.98
N VAL A 269 0.81 -6.10 -0.69
CA VAL A 269 1.97 -6.32 -1.59
C VAL A 269 2.51 -7.75 -1.55
N GLU A 270 1.98 -8.64 -0.73
CA GLU A 270 2.34 -10.05 -0.66
C GLU A 270 1.12 -10.97 -0.83
N ALA A 271 1.37 -12.25 -0.99
CA ALA A 271 0.33 -13.26 -0.98
C ALA A 271 -0.32 -13.39 0.41
N ILE A 272 -1.66 -13.24 0.49
CA ILE A 272 -2.42 -13.43 1.73
C ILE A 272 -3.61 -14.39 1.48
N PRO A 273 -3.76 -15.45 2.31
CA PRO A 273 -2.83 -15.89 3.35
C PRO A 273 -1.46 -16.27 2.78
N ASN A 274 -0.41 -16.09 3.57
CA ASN A 274 0.90 -16.54 3.12
C ASN A 274 0.91 -18.08 2.98
N PRO A 275 1.50 -18.64 1.91
CA PRO A 275 1.59 -20.09 1.74
C PRO A 275 2.32 -20.82 2.88
N ASP A 276 3.33 -20.20 3.48
CA ASP A 276 3.91 -20.65 4.74
C ASP A 276 3.16 -19.96 5.91
N PRO A 277 2.34 -20.70 6.70
CA PRO A 277 1.52 -20.12 7.74
C PRO A 277 2.30 -19.54 8.93
N LYS A 278 3.60 -19.66 8.95
CA LYS A 278 4.47 -18.99 9.93
C LYS A 278 4.56 -17.47 9.69
N TRP A 279 4.21 -17.01 8.49
CA TRP A 279 4.35 -15.62 8.10
C TRP A 279 3.01 -14.92 7.94
N PHE A 280 2.92 -13.71 8.46
CA PHE A 280 1.84 -12.78 8.17
C PHE A 280 2.45 -11.49 7.64
N ALA A 281 2.04 -11.07 6.44
CA ALA A 281 2.47 -9.84 5.77
C ALA A 281 4.00 -9.57 5.79
N PRO A 282 4.85 -10.55 5.38
CA PRO A 282 6.30 -10.45 5.54
C PRO A 282 6.94 -9.32 4.70
N ASN A 283 6.33 -8.93 3.58
CA ASN A 283 6.86 -7.86 2.75
C ASN A 283 6.48 -6.48 3.26
N HIS A 284 5.31 -6.30 3.90
CA HIS A 284 5.02 -5.07 4.65
C HIS A 284 6.10 -4.80 5.70
N GLN A 285 6.44 -5.81 6.50
CA GLN A 285 7.50 -5.70 7.49
C GLN A 285 8.84 -5.34 6.84
N LYS A 286 9.20 -6.06 5.76
CA LYS A 286 10.44 -5.86 5.03
C LYS A 286 10.53 -4.46 4.41
N PHE A 287 9.45 -3.99 3.79
CA PHE A 287 9.45 -2.70 3.10
C PHE A 287 9.36 -1.53 4.08
N LEU A 288 8.26 -1.45 4.84
CA LEU A 288 7.99 -0.31 5.71
C LEU A 288 8.94 -0.26 6.90
N VAL A 289 9.08 -1.38 7.65
CA VAL A 289 9.76 -1.38 8.94
C VAL A 289 11.27 -1.47 8.78
N GLU A 290 11.76 -2.40 7.95
CA GLU A 290 13.19 -2.69 7.85
C GLU A 290 13.93 -1.76 6.88
N ASN A 291 13.28 -1.32 5.80
CA ASN A 291 13.95 -0.62 4.70
C ASN A 291 13.37 0.76 4.37
N GLY A 292 12.28 1.18 5.02
CA GLY A 292 11.63 2.47 4.77
C GLY A 292 11.13 2.65 3.34
N ILE A 293 10.80 1.54 2.63
CA ILE A 293 10.21 1.54 1.30
C ILE A 293 8.70 1.67 1.48
N TYR A 294 8.09 2.64 0.81
CA TYR A 294 6.66 2.92 0.91
C TYR A 294 5.81 1.91 0.14
N ILE A 295 4.56 1.77 0.51
CA ILE A 295 3.60 0.89 -0.16
C ILE A 295 2.42 1.73 -0.67
N ILE A 296 1.95 1.42 -1.89
CA ILE A 296 0.69 1.93 -2.44
C ILE A 296 -0.17 0.74 -2.85
N GLU A 297 -1.42 0.75 -2.41
CA GLU A 297 -2.35 -0.34 -2.66
C GLU A 297 -3.58 0.11 -3.45
N ASN A 298 -4.30 -0.87 -4.00
CA ASN A 298 -5.55 -0.67 -4.73
C ASN A 298 -5.42 0.24 -5.96
N LEU A 299 -4.31 0.15 -6.67
CA LEU A 299 -4.10 0.88 -7.93
C LEU A 299 -4.99 0.33 -9.05
N ASP A 300 -5.29 1.16 -10.04
CA ASP A 300 -5.93 0.75 -11.29
C ASP A 300 -4.95 0.86 -12.45
N PHE A 301 -4.51 -0.27 -12.98
CA PHE A 301 -3.57 -0.33 -14.09
C PHE A 301 -4.24 -0.56 -15.45
N SER A 302 -5.57 -0.63 -15.52
CA SER A 302 -6.30 -1.01 -16.74
C SER A 302 -5.94 -0.17 -17.95
N ALA A 303 -5.83 1.15 -17.79
CA ALA A 303 -5.48 2.06 -18.86
C ALA A 303 -4.02 1.92 -19.34
N LEU A 304 -3.07 1.73 -18.41
CA LEU A 304 -1.67 1.49 -18.74
C LEU A 304 -1.47 0.16 -19.48
N ILE A 305 -2.13 -0.90 -19.01
CA ILE A 305 -2.11 -2.23 -19.64
C ILE A 305 -2.68 -2.18 -21.06
N ALA A 306 -3.85 -1.54 -21.23
CA ALA A 306 -4.47 -1.39 -22.55
C ALA A 306 -3.58 -0.60 -23.53
N ALA A 307 -2.84 0.39 -23.03
CA ALA A 307 -1.91 1.20 -23.82
C ALA A 307 -0.51 0.57 -23.95
N GLN A 308 -0.24 -0.56 -23.29
CA GLN A 308 1.08 -1.19 -23.21
C GLN A 308 2.19 -0.24 -22.73
N VAL A 309 1.87 0.61 -21.76
CA VAL A 309 2.79 1.57 -21.16
C VAL A 309 3.33 1.00 -19.85
N TYR A 310 4.58 0.59 -19.86
CA TYR A 310 5.23 -0.09 -18.73
C TYR A 310 6.33 0.75 -18.06
N GLU A 311 6.71 1.86 -18.67
CA GLU A 311 7.68 2.83 -18.16
C GLU A 311 7.15 4.24 -18.37
N PHE A 312 7.13 5.07 -17.31
CA PHE A 312 6.48 6.39 -17.33
C PHE A 312 7.01 7.29 -16.21
N ALA A 313 6.71 8.57 -16.29
CA ALA A 313 6.84 9.49 -15.17
C ALA A 313 5.68 9.20 -14.19
N PHE A 314 6.01 8.79 -12.98
CA PHE A 314 5.07 8.49 -11.91
C PHE A 314 4.96 9.65 -10.94
N VAL A 315 3.74 10.06 -10.64
CA VAL A 315 3.44 11.19 -9.74
C VAL A 315 2.44 10.76 -8.69
N VAL A 316 2.74 11.05 -7.43
CA VAL A 316 1.80 10.88 -6.33
C VAL A 316 2.12 11.86 -5.19
N GLY A 317 1.08 12.37 -4.55
CA GLY A 317 1.17 13.12 -3.31
C GLY A 317 0.20 12.57 -2.27
N SER A 318 0.68 12.40 -1.04
CA SER A 318 -0.17 12.10 0.11
C SER A 318 -0.78 13.39 0.66
N LEU A 319 -1.91 13.28 1.35
CA LEU A 319 -2.38 14.35 2.23
C LEU A 319 -1.43 14.39 3.45
N PRO A 320 -0.92 15.57 3.83
CA PRO A 320 -0.01 15.69 4.97
C PRO A 320 -0.78 15.64 6.31
N ILE A 321 -1.44 14.51 6.56
CA ILE A 321 -2.22 14.30 7.78
C ILE A 321 -1.24 13.97 8.91
N LYS A 322 -1.11 14.89 9.86
CA LYS A 322 -0.14 14.76 10.96
C LYS A 322 -0.40 13.53 11.81
N GLY A 323 0.62 12.68 11.93
CA GLY A 323 0.61 11.47 12.74
C GLY A 323 -0.23 10.33 12.17
N ALA A 324 -0.72 10.42 10.92
CA ALA A 324 -1.50 9.36 10.29
C ALA A 324 -0.60 8.21 9.83
N THR A 325 -1.16 6.99 9.89
CA THR A 325 -0.48 5.76 9.44
C THR A 325 -0.46 5.58 7.92
N GLY A 326 -1.11 6.45 7.20
CA GLY A 326 -1.18 6.46 5.75
C GLY A 326 -2.05 7.61 5.25
N SER A 327 -2.29 7.65 3.96
CA SER A 327 -3.10 8.68 3.30
C SER A 327 -3.82 8.11 2.09
N PRO A 328 -5.08 8.50 1.84
CA PRO A 328 -5.64 8.33 0.51
C PRO A 328 -4.79 9.10 -0.50
N VAL A 329 -4.61 8.53 -1.68
CA VAL A 329 -3.78 9.12 -2.75
C VAL A 329 -4.47 8.97 -4.11
N ARG A 330 -4.15 9.87 -5.03
CA ARG A 330 -4.52 9.76 -6.43
C ARG A 330 -3.26 9.78 -7.30
N PRO A 331 -2.56 8.65 -7.44
CA PRO A 331 -1.39 8.56 -8.28
C PRO A 331 -1.77 8.59 -9.75
N PHE A 332 -0.85 9.07 -10.60
CA PHE A 332 -1.02 9.04 -12.04
C PHE A 332 0.33 8.86 -12.75
N ALA A 333 0.26 8.32 -13.96
CA ALA A 333 1.38 8.14 -14.86
C ALA A 333 1.28 9.14 -16.02
N ILE A 334 2.43 9.62 -16.51
CA ILE A 334 2.52 10.49 -17.68
C ILE A 334 3.49 9.86 -18.69
N ARG A 335 3.06 9.76 -19.97
CA ARG A 335 3.89 9.22 -21.06
C ARG A 335 4.15 10.22 -22.18
#